data_e436f2b65abf5316338adde1b344a4db
#
_entry.id   e436f2b65abf5316338adde1b344a4db
#
_cell.length_a   1.000
_cell.length_b   1.000
_cell.length_c   1.000
_cell.angle_alpha   90.00
_cell.angle_beta   90.00
_cell.angle_gamma   90.00
#
_symmetry.space_group_name_H-M   'P 1'
#
loop_
_entity.id
_entity.type
_entity.pdbx_description
1 polymer ?
#
loop_
_entity_poly.entity_id
_entity_poly.type
_entity_poly.pdbx_seq_one_letter_code
_entity_poly.pdbx_strand_id
1 'polypeptide(L)'
;MKQIQQGFTLIELMIVVAIIGILAAVALPAYQDYTVRAKVSELILQASGFRTSISEKAQVDGTIGSAGTGLTVNVVGKVTGGSVSSDSTIVINGTTASVGAGVTLTMTPTFTGGTLTWSCAGIPSKYFPASCR
;
A
#
# COMPACT_ATOMS: atom_id res chain seq x y z
N MET A 1 54.05 -26.31 -19.90
CA MET A 1 52.93 -26.15 -20.83
C MET A 1 52.35 -24.74 -20.66
N LYS A 2 52.35 -23.92 -21.71
CA LYS A 2 51.72 -22.58 -21.65
C LYS A 2 50.23 -22.75 -21.80
N GLN A 3 49.46 -22.37 -20.79
CA GLN A 3 47.98 -22.31 -20.89
C GLN A 3 47.61 -21.14 -21.80
N ILE A 4 46.88 -21.45 -22.87
CA ILE A 4 46.32 -20.43 -23.78
C ILE A 4 45.14 -19.83 -23.07
N GLN A 5 45.25 -18.59 -22.62
CA GLN A 5 44.21 -17.83 -22.00
C GLN A 5 43.27 -17.34 -23.10
N GLN A 6 42.09 -17.97 -23.21
CA GLN A 6 41.02 -17.52 -24.12
C GLN A 6 40.35 -16.30 -23.50
N GLY A 7 40.44 -15.17 -24.15
CA GLY A 7 39.78 -13.93 -23.74
C GLY A 7 38.37 -13.81 -24.37
N PHE A 8 37.47 -13.14 -23.70
CA PHE A 8 36.14 -12.77 -24.24
C PHE A 8 36.31 -11.78 -25.40
N THR A 9 35.54 -11.97 -26.46
CA THR A 9 35.50 -11.00 -27.55
C THR A 9 34.68 -9.77 -27.15
N LEU A 10 35.02 -8.60 -27.68
CA LEU A 10 34.29 -7.36 -27.42
C LEU A 10 32.83 -7.47 -27.85
N ILE A 11 32.56 -8.17 -28.96
CA ILE A 11 31.20 -8.34 -29.48
C ILE A 11 30.33 -9.24 -28.58
N GLU A 12 30.89 -10.29 -27.99
CA GLU A 12 30.18 -11.13 -27.02
C GLU A 12 29.77 -10.30 -25.79
N LEU A 13 30.64 -9.44 -25.28
CA LEU A 13 30.30 -8.57 -24.17
C LEU A 13 29.22 -7.57 -24.56
N MET A 14 29.31 -6.97 -25.75
CA MET A 14 28.31 -6.00 -26.22
C MET A 14 26.90 -6.62 -26.35
N ILE A 15 26.79 -7.82 -26.88
CA ILE A 15 25.52 -8.52 -27.02
C ILE A 15 24.92 -8.82 -25.65
N VAL A 16 25.71 -9.28 -24.70
CA VAL A 16 25.25 -9.60 -23.34
C VAL A 16 24.70 -8.37 -22.62
N VAL A 17 25.44 -7.25 -22.64
CA VAL A 17 24.96 -6.03 -21.98
C VAL A 17 23.72 -5.44 -22.68
N ALA A 18 23.62 -5.59 -24.00
CA ALA A 18 22.41 -5.17 -24.73
C ALA A 18 21.17 -5.97 -24.30
N ILE A 19 21.30 -7.30 -24.19
CA ILE A 19 20.21 -8.18 -23.75
C ILE A 19 19.82 -7.87 -22.31
N ILE A 20 20.78 -7.71 -21.40
CA ILE A 20 20.53 -7.32 -20.00
C ILE A 20 19.81 -5.97 -19.95
N GLY A 21 20.21 -4.99 -20.75
CA GLY A 21 19.57 -3.67 -20.82
C GLY A 21 18.10 -3.76 -21.22
N ILE A 22 17.77 -4.57 -22.22
CA ILE A 22 16.38 -4.78 -22.66
C ILE A 22 15.55 -5.46 -21.56
N LEU A 23 16.08 -6.51 -20.95
CA LEU A 23 15.39 -7.23 -19.87
C LEU A 23 15.18 -6.32 -18.65
N ALA A 24 16.17 -5.54 -18.28
CA ALA A 24 16.06 -4.59 -17.16
C ALA A 24 15.03 -3.50 -17.43
N ALA A 25 14.95 -2.98 -18.64
CA ALA A 25 13.98 -1.94 -19.02
C ALA A 25 12.51 -2.39 -18.81
N VAL A 26 12.23 -3.67 -18.97
CA VAL A 26 10.89 -4.24 -18.77
C VAL A 26 10.66 -4.67 -17.30
N ALA A 27 11.69 -5.23 -16.66
CA ALA A 27 11.57 -5.80 -15.33
C ALA A 27 11.52 -4.74 -14.22
N LEU A 28 12.28 -3.64 -14.32
CA LEU A 28 12.37 -2.63 -13.27
C LEU A 28 11.04 -1.94 -12.95
N PRO A 29 10.24 -1.44 -13.91
CA PRO A 29 8.97 -0.80 -13.59
C PRO A 29 7.96 -1.79 -12.98
N ALA A 30 7.93 -3.04 -13.42
CA ALA A 30 7.07 -4.06 -12.83
C ALA A 30 7.45 -4.37 -11.38
N TYR A 31 8.74 -4.44 -11.08
CA TYR A 31 9.25 -4.64 -9.73
C TYR A 31 8.91 -3.45 -8.81
N GLN A 32 9.01 -2.23 -9.31
CA GLN A 32 8.62 -1.03 -8.54
C GLN A 32 7.14 -1.07 -8.16
N ASP A 33 6.24 -1.34 -9.09
CA ASP A 33 4.81 -1.44 -8.80
C ASP A 33 4.50 -2.56 -7.80
N TYR A 34 5.20 -3.69 -7.88
CA TYR A 34 5.06 -4.78 -6.93
C TYR A 34 5.50 -4.37 -5.51
N THR A 35 6.64 -3.69 -5.40
CA THR A 35 7.13 -3.22 -4.09
C THR A 35 6.23 -2.16 -3.47
N VAL A 36 5.64 -1.27 -4.28
CA VAL A 36 4.65 -0.30 -3.81
C VAL A 36 3.41 -1.01 -3.26
N ARG A 37 2.88 -2.01 -3.97
CA ARG A 37 1.73 -2.81 -3.49
C ARG A 37 2.02 -3.53 -2.18
N ALA A 38 3.23 -4.07 -2.02
CA ALA A 38 3.64 -4.70 -0.77
C ALA A 38 3.65 -3.70 0.40
N LYS A 39 4.13 -2.47 0.17
CA LYS A 39 4.15 -1.41 1.19
C LYS A 39 2.76 -0.87 1.51
N VAL A 40 1.85 -0.83 0.54
CA VAL A 40 0.44 -0.43 0.73
C VAL A 40 -0.29 -1.39 1.68
N SER A 41 0.11 -2.67 1.74
CA SER A 41 -0.48 -3.64 2.69
C SER A 41 -0.31 -3.20 4.13
N GLU A 42 0.77 -2.49 4.46
CA GLU A 42 1.03 -1.95 5.80
C GLU A 42 0.03 -0.85 6.17
N LEU A 43 -0.36 0.00 5.20
CA LEU A 43 -1.39 1.01 5.40
C LEU A 43 -2.76 0.35 5.68
N ILE A 44 -3.08 -0.70 4.94
CA ILE A 44 -4.32 -1.46 5.11
C ILE A 44 -4.36 -2.14 6.48
N LEU A 45 -3.23 -2.69 6.93
CA LEU A 45 -3.11 -3.33 8.23
C LEU A 45 -3.37 -2.33 9.37
N GLN A 46 -2.80 -1.14 9.29
CA GLN A 46 -3.04 -0.08 10.27
C GLN A 46 -4.49 0.39 10.27
N ALA A 47 -5.10 0.57 9.10
CA ALA A 47 -6.52 0.90 8.99
C ALA A 47 -7.41 -0.19 9.61
N SER A 48 -7.03 -1.45 9.46
CA SER A 48 -7.77 -2.59 10.04
C SER A 48 -7.76 -2.58 11.58
N GLY A 49 -6.71 -2.06 12.21
CA GLY A 49 -6.68 -1.85 13.66
C GLY A 49 -7.78 -0.88 14.14
N PHE A 50 -7.96 0.23 13.44
CA PHE A 50 -9.03 1.18 13.76
C PHE A 50 -10.44 0.61 13.54
N ARG A 51 -10.61 -0.25 12.54
CA ARG A 51 -11.90 -0.92 12.28
C ARG A 51 -12.40 -1.67 13.51
N THR A 52 -11.54 -2.38 14.21
CA THR A 52 -11.90 -3.15 15.41
C THR A 52 -12.40 -2.21 16.51
N SER A 53 -11.65 -1.16 16.84
CA SER A 53 -12.02 -0.19 17.88
C SER A 53 -13.32 0.54 17.55
N ILE A 54 -13.50 0.94 16.28
CA ILE A 54 -14.73 1.59 15.81
C ILE A 54 -15.92 0.63 15.88
N SER A 55 -15.72 -0.64 15.50
CA SER A 55 -16.79 -1.64 15.52
C SER A 55 -17.28 -1.93 16.94
N GLU A 56 -16.37 -2.04 17.89
CA GLU A 56 -16.69 -2.23 19.30
C GLU A 56 -17.51 -1.05 19.84
N LYS A 57 -17.02 0.17 19.62
CA LYS A 57 -17.69 1.38 20.10
C LYS A 57 -19.06 1.60 19.41
N ALA A 58 -19.16 1.37 18.10
CA ALA A 58 -20.40 1.50 17.36
C ALA A 58 -21.48 0.51 17.84
N GLN A 59 -21.08 -0.70 18.26
CA GLN A 59 -22.02 -1.67 18.83
C GLN A 59 -22.50 -1.27 20.21
N VAL A 60 -21.65 -0.68 21.03
CA VAL A 60 -22.04 -0.16 22.37
C VAL A 60 -22.96 1.04 22.25
N ASP A 61 -22.60 2.00 21.38
CA ASP A 61 -23.33 3.27 21.23
C ASP A 61 -24.57 3.15 20.33
N GLY A 62 -24.71 2.04 19.57
CA GLY A 62 -25.77 1.84 18.58
C GLY A 62 -25.64 2.75 17.35
N THR A 63 -24.54 3.45 17.17
CA THR A 63 -24.29 4.43 16.09
C THR A 63 -22.82 4.54 15.75
N ILE A 64 -22.52 4.94 14.51
CA ILE A 64 -21.15 5.26 14.06
C ILE A 64 -20.79 6.74 14.21
N GLY A 65 -21.74 7.61 14.51
CA GLY A 65 -21.56 9.07 14.49
C GLY A 65 -20.56 9.64 15.51
N SER A 66 -20.15 8.84 16.49
CA SER A 66 -19.14 9.21 17.49
C SER A 66 -18.04 8.16 17.65
N ALA A 67 -18.17 7.02 16.96
CA ALA A 67 -17.30 5.87 17.19
C ALA A 67 -15.83 6.13 16.82
N GLY A 68 -15.56 7.05 15.87
CA GLY A 68 -14.22 7.47 15.49
C GLY A 68 -13.60 8.54 16.39
N THR A 69 -14.37 9.12 17.32
CA THR A 69 -13.89 10.22 18.14
C THR A 69 -12.77 9.80 19.09
N GLY A 70 -11.66 10.57 19.09
CA GLY A 70 -10.51 10.32 19.94
C GLY A 70 -9.50 9.33 19.35
N LEU A 71 -9.78 8.73 18.19
CA LEU A 71 -8.82 7.91 17.49
C LEU A 71 -7.85 8.79 16.66
N THR A 72 -6.57 8.56 16.80
CA THR A 72 -5.52 9.26 16.06
C THR A 72 -4.68 8.30 15.26
N VAL A 73 -4.36 8.67 14.02
CA VAL A 73 -3.48 7.87 13.17
C VAL A 73 -2.03 8.09 13.58
N ASN A 74 -1.35 7.02 13.98
CA ASN A 74 0.06 7.08 14.31
C ASN A 74 0.91 7.07 13.02
N VAL A 75 1.82 8.03 12.90
CA VAL A 75 2.78 8.11 11.80
C VAL A 75 3.93 7.16 12.11
N VAL A 76 3.82 5.91 11.62
CA VAL A 76 4.80 4.83 11.85
C VAL A 76 4.98 4.03 10.55
N GLY A 77 6.18 3.55 10.31
CA GLY A 77 6.50 2.70 9.16
C GLY A 77 6.27 3.41 7.82
N LYS A 78 5.35 2.92 7.02
CA LYS A 78 5.01 3.49 5.70
C LYS A 78 3.90 4.54 5.76
N VAL A 79 3.24 4.67 6.90
CA VAL A 79 2.19 5.66 7.12
C VAL A 79 2.83 7.02 7.41
N THR A 80 2.45 8.02 6.64
CA THR A 80 2.99 9.39 6.76
C THR A 80 1.97 10.39 7.29
N GLY A 81 0.71 9.96 7.45
CA GLY A 81 -0.37 10.76 7.99
C GLY A 81 -1.71 10.09 7.79
N GLY A 82 -2.73 10.72 8.28
CA GLY A 82 -4.11 10.27 8.17
C GLY A 82 -4.99 10.85 9.25
N SER A 83 -6.23 10.49 9.25
CA SER A 83 -7.23 10.90 10.24
C SER A 83 -8.31 9.84 10.39
N VAL A 84 -8.94 9.84 11.55
CA VAL A 84 -10.20 9.15 11.78
C VAL A 84 -11.22 10.23 12.14
N SER A 85 -12.26 10.35 11.32
CA SER A 85 -13.28 11.37 11.52
C SER A 85 -14.35 10.91 12.53
N SER A 86 -15.18 11.82 13.00
CA SER A 86 -16.26 11.52 13.94
C SER A 86 -17.28 10.52 13.34
N ASP A 87 -17.53 10.58 12.05
CA ASP A 87 -18.37 9.63 11.30
C ASP A 87 -17.67 8.27 11.06
N SER A 88 -16.52 8.08 11.72
CA SER A 88 -15.74 6.84 11.69
C SER A 88 -15.09 6.51 10.35
N THR A 89 -15.02 7.47 9.42
CA THR A 89 -14.23 7.33 8.20
C THR A 89 -12.74 7.38 8.53
N ILE A 90 -12.02 6.36 8.11
CA ILE A 90 -10.57 6.21 8.30
C ILE A 90 -9.86 6.64 7.02
N VAL A 91 -8.94 7.58 7.11
CA VAL A 91 -8.07 7.99 5.99
C VAL A 91 -6.62 7.77 6.41
N ILE A 92 -5.85 7.04 5.58
CA ILE A 92 -4.43 6.78 5.80
C ILE A 92 -3.64 7.13 4.55
N ASN A 93 -2.56 7.88 4.73
CA ASN A 93 -1.73 8.38 3.65
C ASN A 93 -0.32 7.79 3.68
N GLY A 94 0.20 7.50 2.50
CA GLY A 94 1.60 7.19 2.26
C GLY A 94 2.17 8.10 1.17
N THR A 95 3.42 8.53 1.33
CA THR A 95 4.10 9.41 0.38
C THR A 95 5.02 8.63 -0.55
N THR A 96 5.49 9.29 -1.61
CA THR A 96 6.52 8.73 -2.50
C THR A 96 7.78 8.33 -1.75
N ALA A 97 8.18 9.08 -0.72
CA ALA A 97 9.36 8.77 0.08
C ALA A 97 9.19 7.50 0.91
N SER A 98 7.99 7.24 1.47
CA SER A 98 7.75 6.09 2.35
C SER A 98 7.33 4.83 1.58
N VAL A 99 6.45 4.97 0.62
CA VAL A 99 5.82 3.85 -0.11
C VAL A 99 6.42 3.66 -1.50
N GLY A 100 6.92 4.71 -2.12
CA GLY A 100 7.38 4.75 -3.52
C GLY A 100 6.35 5.42 -4.46
N ALA A 101 5.18 5.75 -3.95
CA ALA A 101 4.14 6.52 -4.64
C ALA A 101 3.30 7.28 -3.61
N GLY A 102 2.70 8.40 -4.00
CA GLY A 102 1.67 9.05 -3.19
C GLY A 102 0.41 8.19 -3.21
N VAL A 103 -0.04 7.73 -2.05
CA VAL A 103 -1.21 6.85 -1.91
C VAL A 103 -2.11 7.32 -0.77
N THR A 104 -3.40 7.19 -0.97
CA THR A 104 -4.42 7.44 0.05
C THR A 104 -5.36 6.26 0.13
N LEU A 105 -5.52 5.73 1.33
CA LEU A 105 -6.50 4.70 1.66
C LEU A 105 -7.65 5.35 2.41
N THR A 106 -8.87 5.09 2.00
CA THR A 106 -10.09 5.52 2.70
C THR A 106 -10.94 4.30 3.02
N MET A 107 -11.31 4.14 4.27
CA MET A 107 -12.27 3.13 4.71
C MET A 107 -13.48 3.82 5.34
N THR A 108 -14.66 3.53 4.80
CA THR A 108 -15.91 4.13 5.24
C THR A 108 -16.82 3.05 5.82
N PRO A 109 -17.27 3.18 7.08
CA PRO A 109 -18.20 2.27 7.68
C PRO A 109 -19.64 2.60 7.27
N THR A 110 -20.48 1.57 7.19
CA THR A 110 -21.93 1.69 7.07
C THR A 110 -22.56 0.82 8.14
N PHE A 111 -23.43 1.42 8.97
CA PHE A 111 -24.13 0.73 10.05
C PHE A 111 -25.59 0.56 9.69
N THR A 112 -26.03 -0.69 9.54
CA THR A 112 -27.41 -1.00 9.15
C THR A 112 -27.91 -2.20 9.94
N GLY A 113 -29.02 -2.05 10.66
CA GLY A 113 -29.64 -3.15 11.39
C GLY A 113 -28.75 -3.80 12.45
N GLY A 114 -27.88 -3.03 13.12
CA GLY A 114 -26.93 -3.57 14.10
C GLY A 114 -25.68 -4.20 13.50
N THR A 115 -25.54 -4.20 12.18
CA THR A 115 -24.37 -4.75 11.48
C THR A 115 -23.52 -3.62 10.89
N LEU A 116 -22.20 -3.70 11.11
CA LEU A 116 -21.22 -2.77 10.55
C LEU A 116 -20.55 -3.40 9.32
N THR A 117 -20.71 -2.75 8.18
CA THR A 117 -20.02 -3.11 6.94
C THR A 117 -19.00 -2.04 6.58
N TRP A 118 -17.95 -2.43 5.87
CA TRP A 118 -16.84 -1.54 5.51
C TRP A 118 -16.64 -1.50 4.01
N SER A 119 -16.65 -0.32 3.43
CA SER A 119 -16.16 -0.08 2.07
C SER A 119 -14.73 0.42 2.12
N CYS A 120 -13.94 0.05 1.11
CA CYS A 120 -12.54 0.42 1.00
C CYS A 120 -12.27 1.02 -0.37
N ALA A 121 -11.59 2.16 -0.41
CA ALA A 121 -11.15 2.83 -1.63
C ALA A 121 -9.68 3.27 -1.51
N GLY A 122 -8.89 2.97 -2.52
CA GLY A 122 -7.49 3.35 -2.59
C GLY A 122 -7.15 4.17 -3.82
N ILE A 123 -6.40 5.24 -3.66
CA ILE A 123 -5.95 6.12 -4.74
C ILE A 123 -4.42 6.20 -4.73
N PRO A 124 -3.74 5.95 -5.86
CA PRO A 124 -4.21 5.36 -7.12
C PRO A 124 -4.61 3.89 -6.99
N SER A 125 -5.72 3.50 -7.60
CA SER A 125 -6.31 2.15 -7.44
C SER A 125 -5.38 1.01 -7.87
N LYS A 126 -4.44 1.25 -8.78
CA LYS A 126 -3.48 0.25 -9.29
C LYS A 126 -2.61 -0.40 -8.22
N TYR A 127 -2.40 0.27 -7.09
CA TYR A 127 -1.58 -0.23 -5.98
C TYR A 127 -2.37 -0.97 -4.92
N PHE A 128 -3.69 -0.89 -4.97
CA PHE A 128 -4.57 -1.50 -3.97
C PHE A 128 -5.14 -2.84 -4.44
N PRO A 129 -5.47 -3.76 -3.52
CA PRO A 129 -6.15 -5.00 -3.83
C PRO A 129 -7.56 -4.74 -4.39
N ALA A 130 -8.16 -5.74 -5.04
CA ALA A 130 -9.47 -5.61 -5.67
C ALA A 130 -10.58 -5.18 -4.70
N SER A 131 -10.45 -5.51 -3.42
CA SER A 131 -11.39 -5.11 -2.36
C SER A 131 -11.31 -3.64 -1.97
N CYS A 132 -10.30 -2.90 -2.44
CA CYS A 132 -10.05 -1.49 -2.15
C CYS A 132 -9.87 -0.64 -3.43
N ARG A 133 -10.54 -1.01 -4.50
CA ARG A 133 -10.50 -0.27 -5.78
C ARG A 133 -11.80 0.45 -6.06
#